data_3170dedbdc8c717f6f917616f949e8f6
#
_entry.id   3170dedbdc8c717f6f917616f949e8f6
#
_cell.length_a   1.000
_cell.length_b   1.000
_cell.length_c   1.000
_cell.angle_alpha   90.00
_cell.angle_beta   90.00
_cell.angle_gamma   90.00
#
_symmetry.space_group_name_H-M   'P 1'
#
loop_
_entity.id
_entity.type
_entity.pdbx_description
1 polymer ?
#
loop_
_entity_poly.entity_id
_entity_poly.type
_entity_poly.pdbx_seq_one_letter_code
_entity_poly.pdbx_strand_id
1 'polypeptide(L)'
;LPMRVLVEQSDHAVREVLGRLGVLWDGKTEATRTGKVGVHLLMGGANAGEWYLHPEQLSVLICTQDMALSRALNRGYAVPRARWPVEFGLLNQDTLWVLDEVQLMDVGLATSAQLQAFRGDDAQRGRSHRPAFSWWMSATLQPAWLRSSPDTDSLCNALSEVKIPAAQ
;
A
#
# COMPACT_ATOMS: atom_id res chain seq x y z
N LEU A 1 7.67 -0.17 -2.07
CA LEU A 1 9.13 -0.40 -2.02
C LEU A 1 9.80 0.25 -3.22
N PRO A 2 10.91 0.97 -3.06
CA PRO A 2 11.54 1.70 -4.15
C PRO A 2 12.33 0.80 -5.12
N MET A 3 12.79 -0.36 -4.67
CA MET A 3 13.65 -1.24 -5.44
C MET A 3 13.00 -2.61 -5.70
N ARG A 4 13.18 -3.14 -6.91
CA ARG A 4 12.62 -4.44 -7.33
C ARG A 4 13.05 -5.61 -6.43
N VAL A 5 14.32 -5.64 -6.03
CA VAL A 5 14.86 -6.68 -5.16
C VAL A 5 14.16 -6.71 -3.80
N LEU A 6 13.88 -5.55 -3.21
CA LEU A 6 13.16 -5.45 -1.94
C LEU A 6 11.72 -5.97 -2.08
N VAL A 7 11.08 -5.71 -3.22
CA VAL A 7 9.72 -6.21 -3.51
C VAL A 7 9.70 -7.75 -3.53
N GLU A 8 10.66 -8.37 -4.21
CA GLU A 8 10.77 -9.83 -4.30
C GLU A 8 11.09 -10.47 -2.93
N GLN A 9 11.97 -9.86 -2.15
CA GLN A 9 12.28 -10.32 -0.78
C GLN A 9 11.06 -10.21 0.14
N SER A 10 10.32 -9.11 0.06
CA SER A 10 9.12 -8.90 0.86
C SER A 10 8.00 -9.87 0.48
N ASP A 11 7.82 -10.19 -0.81
CA ASP A 11 6.86 -11.21 -1.25
C ASP A 11 7.18 -12.57 -0.63
N HIS A 12 8.45 -12.97 -0.68
CA HIS A 12 8.88 -14.24 -0.08
C HIS A 12 8.61 -14.27 1.44
N ALA A 13 9.03 -13.23 2.16
CA ALA A 13 8.86 -13.15 3.61
C ALA A 13 7.39 -13.16 4.04
N VAL A 14 6.53 -12.39 3.35
CA VAL A 14 5.09 -12.33 3.63
C VAL A 14 4.44 -13.70 3.40
N ARG A 15 4.74 -14.36 2.27
CA ARG A 15 4.20 -15.69 1.98
C ARG A 15 4.64 -16.72 3.00
N GLU A 16 5.90 -16.67 3.44
CA GLU A 16 6.42 -17.58 4.46
C GLU A 16 5.68 -17.39 5.79
N VAL A 17 5.52 -16.15 6.26
CA VAL A 17 4.81 -15.86 7.51
C VAL A 17 3.35 -16.29 7.44
N LEU A 18 2.62 -15.92 6.38
CA LEU A 18 1.22 -16.30 6.19
C LEU A 18 1.05 -17.81 6.04
N GLY A 19 2.02 -18.49 5.41
CA GLY A 19 2.07 -19.95 5.31
C GLY A 19 2.23 -20.62 6.66
N ARG A 20 3.16 -20.13 7.49
CA ARG A 20 3.35 -20.61 8.88
C ARG A 20 2.10 -20.42 9.75
N LEU A 21 1.38 -19.31 9.55
CA LEU A 21 0.11 -19.04 10.24
C LEU A 21 -1.06 -19.87 9.68
N GLY A 22 -0.88 -20.57 8.58
CA GLY A 22 -1.92 -21.35 7.93
C GLY A 22 -3.03 -20.52 7.29
N VAL A 23 -2.80 -19.21 7.04
CA VAL A 23 -3.80 -18.29 6.48
C VAL A 23 -3.51 -17.88 5.04
N LEU A 24 -2.39 -18.30 4.44
CA LEU A 24 -2.09 -18.01 3.04
C LEU A 24 -3.09 -18.73 2.11
N TRP A 25 -3.64 -17.99 1.13
CA TRP A 25 -4.40 -18.59 0.05
C TRP A 25 -3.45 -19.20 -0.99
N ASP A 26 -3.74 -20.41 -1.43
CA ASP A 26 -2.92 -21.18 -2.37
C ASP A 26 -3.06 -20.76 -3.84
N GLY A 27 -3.99 -19.86 -4.12
CA GLY A 27 -4.25 -19.35 -5.47
C GLY A 27 -4.96 -20.31 -6.41
N LYS A 28 -5.38 -21.51 -5.93
CA LYS A 28 -5.87 -22.56 -6.81
C LYS A 28 -7.40 -22.64 -6.95
N THR A 29 -8.12 -22.42 -5.88
CA THR A 29 -9.58 -22.58 -5.90
C THR A 29 -10.29 -21.47 -5.13
N GLU A 30 -11.44 -21.03 -5.63
CA GLU A 30 -12.27 -20.07 -4.92
C GLU A 30 -12.80 -20.60 -3.59
N ALA A 31 -13.08 -21.91 -3.52
CA ALA A 31 -13.55 -22.55 -2.29
C ALA A 31 -12.54 -22.45 -1.13
N THR A 32 -11.24 -22.33 -1.41
CA THR A 32 -10.19 -22.18 -0.40
C THR A 32 -9.89 -20.72 -0.06
N ARG A 33 -10.57 -19.76 -0.69
CA ARG A 33 -10.31 -18.32 -0.52
C ARG A 33 -10.85 -17.78 0.80
N THR A 34 -12.01 -18.26 1.25
CA THR A 34 -12.68 -17.77 2.47
C THR A 34 -11.80 -17.94 3.71
N GLY A 35 -11.58 -16.84 4.44
CA GLY A 35 -10.72 -16.81 5.63
C GLY A 35 -9.22 -16.89 5.35
N LYS A 36 -8.81 -16.79 4.07
CA LYS A 36 -7.41 -16.77 3.65
C LYS A 36 -7.01 -15.41 3.10
N VAL A 37 -5.71 -15.16 3.14
CA VAL A 37 -5.09 -13.89 2.66
C VAL A 37 -4.49 -14.12 1.28
N GLY A 38 -4.92 -13.32 0.30
CA GLY A 38 -4.29 -13.27 -1.02
C GLY A 38 -2.98 -12.46 -0.97
N VAL A 39 -1.95 -12.93 -1.65
CA VAL A 39 -0.70 -12.17 -1.82
C VAL A 39 -0.43 -11.96 -3.30
N HIS A 40 -0.34 -10.70 -3.70
CA HIS A 40 -0.24 -10.28 -5.09
C HIS A 40 0.98 -9.39 -5.31
N LEU A 41 1.77 -9.72 -6.32
CA LEU A 41 2.99 -9.00 -6.67
C LEU A 41 2.72 -8.05 -7.85
N LEU A 42 2.81 -6.74 -7.60
CA LEU A 42 2.57 -5.70 -8.59
C LEU A 42 3.90 -5.01 -8.97
N MET A 43 4.58 -5.55 -9.96
CA MET A 43 5.77 -4.92 -10.53
C MET A 43 5.81 -5.13 -12.06
N GLY A 44 6.60 -4.31 -12.77
CA GLY A 44 6.72 -4.42 -14.22
C GLY A 44 7.17 -5.82 -14.65
N GLY A 45 6.43 -6.44 -15.57
CA GLY A 45 6.70 -7.78 -16.07
C GLY A 45 6.16 -8.94 -15.21
N ALA A 46 5.61 -8.69 -14.03
CA ALA A 46 4.93 -9.71 -13.22
C ALA A 46 3.42 -9.74 -13.54
N ASN A 47 2.84 -10.93 -13.51
CA ASN A 47 1.37 -11.06 -13.56
C ASN A 47 0.80 -10.69 -12.19
N ALA A 48 0.16 -9.53 -12.11
CA ALA A 48 -0.46 -9.03 -10.88
C ALA A 48 -1.70 -9.83 -10.44
N GLY A 49 -2.14 -10.82 -11.24
CA GLY A 49 -3.38 -11.54 -10.98
C GLY A 49 -4.62 -10.63 -11.09
N GLU A 50 -5.74 -11.17 -10.66
CA GLU A 50 -7.06 -10.51 -10.72
C GLU A 50 -7.53 -10.07 -9.32
N TRP A 51 -6.61 -9.60 -8.47
CA TRP A 51 -6.90 -9.17 -7.10
C TRP A 51 -8.06 -8.18 -6.99
N TYR A 52 -8.22 -7.33 -7.99
CA TYR A 52 -9.26 -6.30 -8.07
C TYR A 52 -10.68 -6.86 -8.29
N LEU A 53 -10.82 -8.12 -8.69
CA LEU A 53 -12.11 -8.79 -8.84
C LEU A 53 -12.65 -9.34 -7.51
N HIS A 54 -11.83 -9.39 -6.47
CA HIS A 54 -12.16 -9.97 -5.18
C HIS A 54 -11.91 -8.99 -4.04
N PRO A 55 -12.65 -7.87 -4.02
CA PRO A 55 -12.50 -6.84 -2.99
C PRO A 55 -12.90 -7.33 -1.58
N GLU A 56 -13.65 -8.43 -1.50
CA GLU A 56 -14.05 -9.07 -0.25
C GLU A 56 -12.92 -9.89 0.40
N GLN A 57 -11.89 -10.22 -0.35
CA GLN A 57 -10.76 -10.98 0.16
C GLN A 57 -9.73 -10.06 0.82
N LEU A 58 -9.32 -10.40 2.04
CA LEU A 58 -8.14 -9.76 2.63
C LEU A 58 -6.92 -10.04 1.76
N SER A 59 -6.28 -9.00 1.26
CA SER A 59 -5.18 -9.11 0.30
C SER A 59 -3.98 -8.29 0.73
N VAL A 60 -2.78 -8.82 0.49
CA VAL A 60 -1.51 -8.10 0.60
C VAL A 60 -1.00 -7.84 -0.80
N LEU A 61 -0.90 -6.57 -1.17
CA LEU A 61 -0.35 -6.13 -2.45
C LEU A 61 1.09 -5.66 -2.22
N ILE A 62 2.05 -6.35 -2.81
CA ILE A 62 3.47 -5.99 -2.72
C ILE A 62 3.88 -5.38 -4.04
N CYS A 63 4.31 -4.13 -4.02
CA CYS A 63 4.50 -3.36 -5.25
C CYS A 63 5.73 -2.45 -5.19
N THR A 64 6.25 -2.13 -6.39
CA THR A 64 7.13 -0.96 -6.51
C THR A 64 6.33 0.32 -6.28
N GLN A 65 7.00 1.37 -5.81
CA GLN A 65 6.33 2.66 -5.54
C GLN A 65 5.58 3.19 -6.75
N ASP A 66 6.16 3.12 -7.95
CA ASP A 66 5.54 3.65 -9.17
C ASP A 66 4.25 2.91 -9.52
N MET A 67 4.25 1.58 -9.35
CA MET A 67 3.08 0.75 -9.61
C MET A 67 1.96 1.03 -8.62
N ALA A 68 2.29 1.26 -7.34
CA ALA A 68 1.32 1.59 -6.30
C ALA A 68 0.78 3.01 -6.46
N LEU A 69 1.68 4.01 -6.52
CA LEU A 69 1.29 5.42 -6.57
C LEU A 69 0.54 5.77 -7.86
N SER A 70 0.96 5.24 -9.03
CA SER A 70 0.24 5.49 -10.27
C SER A 70 -1.21 5.02 -10.23
N ARG A 71 -1.47 3.85 -9.62
CA ARG A 71 -2.84 3.32 -9.44
C ARG A 71 -3.64 4.15 -8.46
N ALA A 72 -3.04 4.53 -7.34
CA ALA A 72 -3.67 5.38 -6.33
C ALA A 72 -3.96 6.82 -6.83
N LEU A 73 -3.31 7.24 -7.92
CA LEU A 73 -3.56 8.50 -8.61
C LEU A 73 -4.52 8.36 -9.80
N ASN A 74 -5.20 7.23 -9.94
CA ASN A 74 -6.07 6.95 -11.09
C ASN A 74 -5.32 7.02 -12.44
N ARG A 75 -4.07 6.54 -12.48
CA ARG A 75 -3.17 6.57 -13.66
C ARG A 75 -2.58 5.20 -13.99
N GLY A 76 -3.09 4.13 -13.44
CA GLY A 76 -2.67 2.74 -13.53
C GLY A 76 -1.63 2.41 -14.62
N TYR A 77 -0.34 2.46 -14.30
CA TYR A 77 0.72 2.08 -15.23
C TYR A 77 0.54 0.62 -15.67
N ALA A 78 0.62 0.39 -16.99
CA ALA A 78 0.42 -0.93 -17.60
C ALA A 78 -0.95 -1.60 -17.30
N VAL A 79 -1.98 -0.80 -17.05
CA VAL A 79 -3.35 -1.27 -16.77
C VAL A 79 -4.32 -0.65 -17.77
N PRO A 80 -5.29 -1.41 -18.31
CA PRO A 80 -6.35 -0.87 -19.16
C PRO A 80 -7.11 0.27 -18.47
N ARG A 81 -7.42 1.34 -19.21
CA ARG A 81 -8.09 2.53 -18.68
C ARG A 81 -9.39 2.23 -17.93
N ALA A 82 -10.14 1.24 -18.38
CA ALA A 82 -11.38 0.82 -17.74
C ALA A 82 -11.19 0.32 -16.29
N ARG A 83 -10.00 -0.15 -15.92
CA ARG A 83 -9.67 -0.62 -14.58
C ARG A 83 -9.19 0.49 -13.64
N TRP A 84 -8.75 1.63 -14.15
CA TRP A 84 -8.18 2.70 -13.33
C TRP A 84 -9.09 3.14 -12.19
N PRO A 85 -10.38 3.43 -12.40
CA PRO A 85 -11.26 3.82 -11.31
C PRO A 85 -11.46 2.72 -10.25
N VAL A 86 -11.47 1.46 -10.68
CA VAL A 86 -11.64 0.31 -9.78
C VAL A 86 -10.42 0.20 -8.85
N GLU A 87 -9.22 0.14 -9.42
CA GLU A 87 -8.00 0.04 -8.64
C GLU A 87 -7.76 1.30 -7.77
N PHE A 88 -8.09 2.49 -8.29
CA PHE A 88 -8.10 3.73 -7.51
C PHE A 88 -8.98 3.61 -6.26
N GLY A 89 -10.22 3.16 -6.42
CA GLY A 89 -11.16 3.02 -5.31
C GLY A 89 -10.64 2.03 -4.26
N LEU A 90 -10.20 0.85 -4.69
CA LEU A 90 -9.70 -0.20 -3.80
C LEU A 90 -8.44 0.22 -3.04
N LEU A 91 -7.56 1.00 -3.64
CA LEU A 91 -6.30 1.43 -3.02
C LEU A 91 -6.45 2.67 -2.13
N ASN A 92 -7.56 3.39 -2.21
CA ASN A 92 -7.78 4.60 -1.43
C ASN A 92 -8.84 4.44 -0.33
N GLN A 93 -9.44 3.26 -0.17
CA GLN A 93 -10.40 2.95 0.88
C GLN A 93 -10.11 1.58 1.51
N ASP A 94 -10.38 1.45 2.81
CA ASP A 94 -10.20 0.19 3.57
C ASP A 94 -8.81 -0.43 3.39
N THR A 95 -7.77 0.40 3.41
CA THR A 95 -6.41 0.00 3.04
C THR A 95 -5.40 0.53 4.05
N LEU A 96 -4.44 -0.32 4.42
CA LEU A 96 -3.23 0.10 5.11
C LEU A 96 -2.07 0.14 4.11
N TRP A 97 -1.54 1.33 3.88
CA TRP A 97 -0.33 1.54 3.11
C TRP A 97 0.88 1.40 4.02
N VAL A 98 1.77 0.48 3.70
CA VAL A 98 3.06 0.33 4.36
C VAL A 98 4.14 0.76 3.38
N LEU A 99 4.75 1.92 3.63
CA LEU A 99 5.81 2.50 2.80
C LEU A 99 7.13 2.28 3.52
N ASP A 100 7.88 1.31 3.03
CA ASP A 100 9.16 0.93 3.60
C ASP A 100 10.32 1.62 2.88
N GLU A 101 11.42 1.84 3.61
CA GLU A 101 12.63 2.53 3.14
C GLU A 101 12.31 3.89 2.49
N VAL A 102 11.47 4.70 3.16
CA VAL A 102 10.94 5.94 2.58
C VAL A 102 12.01 6.97 2.23
N GLN A 103 13.21 6.89 2.80
CA GLN A 103 14.33 7.74 2.43
C GLN A 103 14.81 7.51 0.98
N LEU A 104 14.40 6.39 0.35
CA LEU A 104 14.73 6.07 -1.03
C LEU A 104 13.60 6.44 -2.02
N MET A 105 12.48 7.00 -1.51
CA MET A 105 11.29 7.24 -2.34
C MET A 105 11.34 8.54 -3.15
N ASP A 106 12.25 9.46 -2.84
CA ASP A 106 12.36 10.76 -3.50
C ASP A 106 10.98 11.46 -3.58
N VAL A 107 10.56 11.90 -4.76
CA VAL A 107 9.26 12.57 -4.98
C VAL A 107 8.05 11.69 -4.62
N GLY A 108 8.21 10.39 -4.58
CA GLY A 108 7.17 9.44 -4.16
C GLY A 108 6.76 9.63 -2.71
N LEU A 109 7.66 10.05 -1.84
CA LEU A 109 7.36 10.33 -0.44
C LEU A 109 6.36 11.49 -0.31
N ALA A 110 6.62 12.61 -0.98
CA ALA A 110 5.72 13.76 -1.01
C ALA A 110 4.35 13.40 -1.57
N THR A 111 4.31 12.62 -2.66
CA THR A 111 3.07 12.12 -3.25
C THR A 111 2.28 11.24 -2.29
N SER A 112 2.94 10.36 -1.54
CA SER A 112 2.29 9.49 -0.56
C SER A 112 1.68 10.29 0.60
N ALA A 113 2.38 11.34 1.07
CA ALA A 113 1.88 12.23 2.11
C ALA A 113 0.63 13.00 1.65
N GLN A 114 0.64 13.55 0.43
CA GLN A 114 -0.52 14.23 -0.15
C GLN A 114 -1.72 13.29 -0.31
N LEU A 115 -1.50 12.07 -0.81
CA LEU A 115 -2.57 11.06 -0.91
C LEU A 115 -3.19 10.76 0.47
N GLN A 116 -2.36 10.63 1.51
CA GLN A 116 -2.89 10.40 2.86
C GLN A 116 -3.66 11.61 3.39
N ALA A 117 -3.21 12.83 3.10
CA ALA A 117 -3.95 14.05 3.48
C ALA A 117 -5.33 14.09 2.80
N PHE A 118 -5.42 13.79 1.52
CA PHE A 118 -6.70 13.71 0.79
C PHE A 118 -7.62 12.62 1.33
N ARG A 119 -7.09 11.43 1.65
CA ARG A 119 -7.88 10.35 2.27
C ARG A 119 -8.41 10.76 3.64
N GLY A 120 -7.61 11.48 4.42
CA GLY A 120 -8.01 12.04 5.71
C GLY A 120 -9.15 13.09 5.57
N ASP A 121 -9.05 14.00 4.60
CA ASP A 121 -10.10 14.98 4.29
C ASP A 121 -11.39 14.30 3.83
N ASP A 122 -11.30 13.30 2.96
CA ASP A 122 -12.46 12.52 2.51
C ASP A 122 -13.14 11.77 3.66
N ALA A 123 -12.37 11.20 4.58
CA ALA A 123 -12.89 10.54 5.77
C ALA A 123 -13.60 11.52 6.69
N GLN A 124 -13.00 12.70 6.96
CA GLN A 124 -13.61 13.75 7.78
C GLN A 124 -14.91 14.30 7.19
N ARG A 125 -15.01 14.37 5.87
CA ARG A 125 -16.22 14.83 5.15
C ARG A 125 -17.25 13.74 4.91
N GLY A 126 -17.03 12.52 5.41
CA GLY A 126 -17.93 11.39 5.21
C GLY A 126 -18.01 10.89 3.76
N ARG A 127 -16.99 11.16 2.95
CA ARG A 127 -16.89 10.71 1.56
C ARG A 127 -16.19 9.36 1.39
N SER A 128 -15.56 8.86 2.45
CA SER A 128 -14.92 7.56 2.50
C SER A 128 -15.85 6.53 3.13
N HIS A 129 -15.99 5.36 2.51
CA HIS A 129 -16.74 4.24 3.10
C HIS A 129 -16.01 3.66 4.32
N ARG A 130 -14.69 3.48 4.19
CA ARG A 130 -13.78 3.08 5.26
C ARG A 130 -12.48 3.85 5.15
N PRO A 131 -11.84 4.23 6.28
CA PRO A 131 -10.61 5.00 6.24
C PRO A 131 -9.45 4.19 5.65
N ALA A 132 -8.53 4.89 5.01
CA ALA A 132 -7.24 4.36 4.63
C ALA A 132 -6.15 5.00 5.47
N PHE A 133 -5.15 4.23 5.85
CA PHE A 133 -4.04 4.64 6.71
C PHE A 133 -2.71 4.46 5.99
N SER A 134 -1.71 5.22 6.41
CA SER A 134 -0.33 5.06 5.92
C SER A 134 0.66 4.96 7.07
N TRP A 135 1.58 4.01 6.96
CA TRP A 135 2.76 3.88 7.78
C TRP A 135 3.99 4.17 6.91
N TRP A 136 4.81 5.13 7.34
CA TRP A 136 6.10 5.44 6.73
C TRP A 136 7.20 4.86 7.61
N MET A 137 7.99 3.94 7.06
CA MET A 137 9.02 3.22 7.79
C MET A 137 10.40 3.60 7.25
N SER A 138 11.30 3.93 8.15
CA SER A 138 12.69 4.28 7.86
C SER A 138 13.53 4.24 9.12
N ALA A 139 14.80 3.91 8.99
CA ALA A 139 15.77 4.05 10.08
C ALA A 139 16.04 5.53 10.44
N THR A 140 15.79 6.46 9.52
CA THR A 140 16.20 7.86 9.62
C THR A 140 15.09 8.85 9.27
N LEU A 141 13.82 8.44 9.32
CA LEU A 141 12.69 9.29 8.95
C LEU A 141 12.67 10.58 9.77
N GLN A 142 12.62 11.71 9.07
CA GLN A 142 12.33 13.00 9.67
C GLN A 142 10.91 13.43 9.29
N PRO A 143 10.02 13.70 10.25
CA PRO A 143 8.64 14.12 9.96
C PRO A 143 8.53 15.32 9.01
N ALA A 144 9.54 16.19 9.01
CA ALA A 144 9.60 17.33 8.10
C ALA A 144 9.63 16.93 6.61
N TRP A 145 10.09 15.75 6.27
CA TRP A 145 10.09 15.27 4.87
C TRP A 145 8.70 15.03 4.30
N LEU A 146 7.71 14.82 5.17
CA LEU A 146 6.31 14.63 4.79
C LEU A 146 5.58 15.97 4.55
N ARG A 147 6.20 17.09 4.93
CA ARG A 147 5.64 18.45 4.71
C ARG A 147 5.98 18.93 3.31
N SER A 148 5.19 18.53 2.33
CA SER A 148 5.39 18.89 0.93
C SER A 148 4.44 19.97 0.42
N SER A 149 3.36 20.26 1.16
CA SER A 149 2.35 21.26 0.82
C SER A 149 1.55 21.64 2.07
N PRO A 150 0.78 22.76 2.04
CA PRO A 150 -0.14 23.11 3.14
C PRO A 150 -1.13 21.99 3.52
N ASP A 151 -1.55 21.19 2.55
CA ASP A 151 -2.45 20.06 2.78
C ASP A 151 -1.85 18.99 3.69
N THR A 152 -0.52 18.88 3.73
CA THR A 152 0.19 17.90 4.56
C THR A 152 0.52 18.41 5.96
N ASP A 153 0.31 19.68 6.27
CA ASP A 153 0.62 20.25 7.60
C ASP A 153 -0.24 19.63 8.71
N SER A 154 -1.54 19.45 8.45
CA SER A 154 -2.46 18.80 9.38
C SER A 154 -2.09 17.32 9.60
N LEU A 155 -1.67 16.63 8.54
CA LEU A 155 -1.15 15.28 8.61
C LEU A 155 0.08 15.19 9.51
N CYS A 156 1.08 16.06 9.29
CA CYS A 156 2.31 16.04 10.07
C CYS A 156 2.08 16.33 11.56
N ASN A 157 1.08 17.14 11.89
CA ASN A 157 0.70 17.41 13.28
C ASN A 157 -0.03 16.24 13.95
N ALA A 158 -0.65 15.36 13.17
CA ALA A 158 -1.38 14.17 13.64
C ALA A 158 -0.52 12.90 13.65
N LEU A 159 0.74 12.95 13.21
CA LEU A 159 1.61 11.79 13.18
C LEU A 159 1.95 11.29 14.58
N SER A 160 1.87 9.96 14.75
CA SER A 160 2.39 9.25 15.92
C SER A 160 3.66 8.51 15.53
N GLU A 161 4.73 8.74 16.28
CA GLU A 161 5.99 8.02 16.07
C GLU A 161 6.02 6.74 16.92
N VAL A 162 6.29 5.60 16.28
CA VAL A 162 6.52 4.32 16.95
C VAL A 162 7.96 3.89 16.68
N LYS A 163 8.77 3.78 17.73
CA LYS A 163 10.14 3.25 17.64
C LYS A 163 10.12 1.75 17.83
N ILE A 164 10.61 1.03 16.82
CA ILE A 164 10.81 -0.41 16.91
C ILE A 164 12.18 -0.63 17.57
N PRO A 165 12.27 -1.32 18.73
CA PRO A 165 13.56 -1.63 19.32
C PRO A 165 14.39 -2.48 18.37
N ALA A 166 15.71 -2.24 18.33
CA ALA A 166 16.62 -3.08 17.59
C ALA A 166 16.52 -4.54 18.08
N ALA A 167 16.46 -5.47 17.16
CA ALA A 167 16.53 -6.88 17.51
C ALA A 167 17.86 -7.15 18.21
N GLN A 168 17.80 -7.74 19.41
CA GLN A 168 18.97 -8.19 20.16
C GLN A 168 19.51 -9.47 19.56
#